data_3e5a6d9ef47e83a4b2e7801b00618845
#
_entry.id   3e5a6d9ef47e83a4b2e7801b00618845
#
_cell.length_a   1.000
_cell.length_b   1.000
_cell.length_c   1.000
_cell.angle_alpha   90.00
_cell.angle_beta   90.00
_cell.angle_gamma   90.00
#
_symmetry.space_group_name_H-M   'P 1'
#
loop_
_entity.id
_entity.type
_entity.pdbx_description
1 polymer ?
#
loop_
_entity_poly.entity_id
_entity_poly.type
_entity_poly.pdbx_seq_one_letter_code
_entity_poly.pdbx_strand_id
1 'polypeptide(L)'
;MPTITFEDVSVTFDGDVSPTLDRISLTLDEHRIGVIGANGSGKSTLARLINGLGEPTSGRVLVDAADVSRHGRDIRRRVGFVFSDAENQIVMPQVRDDVAFSLRRLKLSRAERDARVDAALARFGLTDLAENSPHTLSGGQKQLLALASVLVIEPDLIIADEPTTLLDLRNRARIAREFAALDQQLIVVTHDLDILADFDRVICLDDGRVIADGSPTEVCAHYRSLMLA
;
A
#
# COMPACT_ATOMS: atom_id res chain seq x y z
N MET A 1 -2.34 -0.71 -16.46
CA MET A 1 -1.73 -0.27 -15.18
C MET A 1 -1.91 1.24 -15.08
N PRO A 2 -2.29 1.77 -13.92
CA PRO A 2 -2.36 3.22 -13.72
C PRO A 2 -1.00 3.90 -13.82
N THR A 3 -0.97 5.13 -14.32
CA THR A 3 0.19 6.01 -14.24
C THR A 3 -0.02 7.02 -13.13
N ILE A 4 0.90 7.08 -12.17
CA ILE A 4 0.86 8.03 -11.07
C ILE A 4 1.89 9.12 -11.35
N THR A 5 1.48 10.40 -11.26
CA THR A 5 2.36 11.53 -11.50
C THR A 5 2.31 12.50 -10.30
N PHE A 6 3.47 12.81 -9.76
CA PHE A 6 3.65 13.88 -8.78
C PHE A 6 4.24 15.08 -9.53
N GLU A 7 3.61 16.24 -9.41
CA GLU A 7 4.05 17.48 -10.05
C GLU A 7 4.36 18.53 -8.99
N ASP A 8 5.65 18.73 -8.69
CA ASP A 8 6.20 19.67 -7.72
C ASP A 8 5.51 19.61 -6.34
N VAL A 9 5.31 18.39 -5.85
CA VAL A 9 4.52 18.09 -4.66
C VAL A 9 5.30 18.37 -3.39
N SER A 10 4.76 19.21 -2.53
CA SER A 10 5.27 19.40 -1.16
C SER A 10 4.16 19.16 -0.12
N VAL A 11 4.55 18.65 1.03
CA VAL A 11 3.68 18.47 2.21
C VAL A 11 4.35 19.01 3.43
N THR A 12 3.67 19.91 4.12
CA THR A 12 4.09 20.44 5.43
C THR A 12 2.91 20.34 6.37
N PHE A 13 3.08 19.69 7.52
CA PHE A 13 2.04 19.63 8.54
C PHE A 13 2.10 20.85 9.46
N ASP A 14 0.96 21.19 10.07
CA ASP A 14 0.87 22.30 10.99
C ASP A 14 1.86 22.15 12.17
N GLY A 15 2.73 23.15 12.34
CA GLY A 15 3.75 23.16 13.38
C GLY A 15 5.12 22.59 12.95
N ASP A 16 5.25 22.03 11.75
CA ASP A 16 6.53 21.57 11.23
C ASP A 16 7.41 22.75 10.77
N VAL A 17 8.70 22.67 11.06
CA VAL A 17 9.71 23.66 10.63
C VAL A 17 10.17 23.40 9.19
N SER A 18 10.14 22.14 8.77
CA SER A 18 10.54 21.69 7.43
C SER A 18 9.43 20.83 6.79
N PRO A 19 9.34 20.83 5.46
CA PRO A 19 8.36 20.00 4.78
C PRO A 19 8.67 18.48 4.97
N THR A 20 7.63 17.69 5.18
CA THR A 20 7.72 16.22 5.18
C THR A 20 7.98 15.65 3.79
N LEU A 21 7.50 16.34 2.73
CA LEU A 21 7.87 16.13 1.33
C LEU A 21 8.21 17.49 0.71
N ASP A 22 9.33 17.56 -0.01
CA ASP A 22 9.83 18.80 -0.61
C ASP A 22 9.99 18.67 -2.13
N ARG A 23 9.06 19.26 -2.88
CA ARG A 23 9.06 19.40 -4.34
C ARG A 23 9.29 18.09 -5.10
N ILE A 24 8.55 17.05 -4.72
CA ILE A 24 8.61 15.77 -5.39
C ILE A 24 8.01 15.88 -6.79
N SER A 25 8.83 15.55 -7.82
CA SER A 25 8.38 15.40 -9.20
C SER A 25 8.79 14.01 -9.67
N LEU A 26 7.79 13.13 -9.93
CA LEU A 26 8.00 11.72 -10.12
C LEU A 26 6.85 11.14 -10.94
N THR A 27 7.16 10.20 -11.86
CA THR A 27 6.15 9.40 -12.54
C THR A 27 6.39 7.93 -12.25
N LEU A 28 5.33 7.20 -11.90
CA LEU A 28 5.32 5.79 -11.52
C LEU A 28 4.36 5.05 -12.46
N ASP A 29 4.87 4.17 -13.31
CA ASP A 29 4.10 3.39 -14.29
C ASP A 29 4.58 1.92 -14.38
N GLU A 30 5.60 1.52 -13.59
CA GLU A 30 6.09 0.15 -13.53
C GLU A 30 5.11 -0.73 -12.74
N HIS A 31 5.20 -2.04 -12.94
CA HIS A 31 4.30 -3.02 -12.31
C HIS A 31 4.61 -3.21 -10.81
N ARG A 32 5.89 -3.20 -10.44
CA ARG A 32 6.37 -3.41 -9.07
C ARG A 32 7.30 -2.27 -8.66
N ILE A 33 6.86 -1.44 -7.73
CA ILE A 33 7.60 -0.26 -7.30
C ILE A 33 7.84 -0.33 -5.80
N GLY A 34 9.11 -0.23 -5.39
CA GLY A 34 9.50 -0.10 -4.00
C GLY A 34 9.74 1.35 -3.61
N VAL A 35 9.33 1.74 -2.40
CA VAL A 35 9.67 3.04 -1.81
C VAL A 35 10.38 2.78 -0.49
N ILE A 36 11.64 3.16 -0.39
CA ILE A 36 12.49 2.95 0.78
C ILE A 36 12.99 4.28 1.36
N GLY A 37 13.60 4.22 2.53
CA GLY A 37 14.19 5.39 3.22
C GLY A 37 14.09 5.25 4.74
N ALA A 38 14.75 6.14 5.46
CA ALA A 38 14.74 6.15 6.92
C ALA A 38 13.33 6.44 7.50
N ASN A 39 13.14 6.15 8.78
CA ASN A 39 11.91 6.56 9.48
C ASN A 39 11.80 8.09 9.47
N GLY A 40 10.59 8.59 9.15
CA GLY A 40 10.37 10.04 9.02
C GLY A 40 10.74 10.64 7.64
N SER A 41 11.29 9.86 6.70
CA SER A 41 11.69 10.40 5.37
C SER A 41 10.53 10.76 4.44
N GLY A 42 9.27 10.57 4.85
CA GLY A 42 8.09 10.95 4.05
C GLY A 42 7.43 9.82 3.25
N LYS A 43 7.93 8.57 3.31
CA LYS A 43 7.42 7.42 2.53
C LYS A 43 5.92 7.19 2.63
N SER A 44 5.42 7.06 3.87
CA SER A 44 3.98 6.83 4.10
C SER A 44 3.15 8.04 3.69
N THR A 45 3.69 9.26 3.81
CA THR A 45 3.05 10.47 3.32
C THR A 45 2.93 10.42 1.79
N LEU A 46 4.02 10.11 1.07
CA LEU A 46 4.01 9.94 -0.38
C LEU A 46 2.95 8.92 -0.82
N ALA A 47 2.94 7.74 -0.17
CA ALA A 47 1.98 6.67 -0.47
C ALA A 47 0.52 7.11 -0.28
N ARG A 48 0.22 7.82 0.80
CA ARG A 48 -1.13 8.29 1.13
C ARG A 48 -1.65 9.37 0.17
N LEU A 49 -0.78 10.14 -0.44
CA LEU A 49 -1.20 11.12 -1.46
C LEU A 49 -1.79 10.46 -2.70
N ILE A 50 -1.34 9.26 -3.08
CA ILE A 50 -1.77 8.58 -4.32
C ILE A 50 -3.26 8.22 -4.30
N ASN A 51 -3.82 7.88 -3.13
CA ASN A 51 -5.24 7.53 -3.02
C ASN A 51 -6.08 8.61 -2.31
N GLY A 52 -5.50 9.79 -2.07
CA GLY A 52 -6.20 10.91 -1.42
C GLY A 52 -6.52 10.65 0.05
N LEU A 53 -5.68 9.91 0.77
CA LEU A 53 -5.66 9.83 2.24
C LEU A 53 -4.85 10.97 2.88
N GLY A 54 -4.17 11.75 2.05
CA GLY A 54 -3.49 12.99 2.39
C GLY A 54 -3.69 13.98 1.27
N GLU A 55 -3.41 15.25 1.55
CA GLU A 55 -3.45 16.33 0.58
C GLU A 55 -2.09 17.03 0.52
N PRO A 56 -1.58 17.38 -0.67
CA PRO A 56 -0.36 18.15 -0.78
C PRO A 56 -0.61 19.61 -0.35
N THR A 57 0.39 20.23 0.29
CA THR A 57 0.38 21.67 0.60
C THR A 57 0.60 22.51 -0.66
N SER A 58 1.40 21.98 -1.60
CA SER A 58 1.58 22.56 -2.94
C SER A 58 1.84 21.47 -3.98
N GLY A 59 1.72 21.81 -5.26
CA GLY A 59 1.78 20.85 -6.35
C GLY A 59 0.50 20.03 -6.49
N ARG A 60 0.56 18.93 -7.23
CA ARG A 60 -0.60 18.03 -7.41
C ARG A 60 -0.17 16.60 -7.68
N VAL A 61 -1.04 15.66 -7.33
CA VAL A 61 -0.88 14.23 -7.64
C VAL A 61 -1.97 13.81 -8.61
N LEU A 62 -1.57 13.10 -9.65
CA LEU A 62 -2.47 12.60 -10.69
C LEU A 62 -2.42 11.08 -10.73
N VAL A 63 -3.56 10.44 -10.96
CA VAL A 63 -3.68 9.02 -11.29
C VAL A 63 -4.41 8.92 -12.63
N ASP A 64 -3.77 8.41 -13.69
CA ASP A 64 -4.28 8.42 -15.07
C ASP A 64 -4.76 9.82 -15.50
N ALA A 65 -3.94 10.84 -15.24
CA ALA A 65 -4.24 12.26 -15.47
C ALA A 65 -5.41 12.84 -14.64
N ALA A 66 -6.08 12.05 -13.80
CA ALA A 66 -7.11 12.56 -12.88
C ALA A 66 -6.48 13.08 -11.59
N ASP A 67 -6.74 14.34 -11.27
CA ASP A 67 -6.25 14.99 -10.04
C ASP A 67 -6.88 14.35 -8.81
N VAL A 68 -6.03 13.83 -7.92
CA VAL A 68 -6.44 13.09 -6.71
C VAL A 68 -7.28 13.95 -5.78
N SER A 69 -6.95 15.24 -5.64
CA SER A 69 -7.69 16.15 -4.76
C SER A 69 -9.14 16.35 -5.21
N ARG A 70 -9.40 16.27 -6.52
CA ARG A 70 -10.72 16.47 -7.12
C ARG A 70 -11.49 15.16 -7.32
N HIS A 71 -10.78 14.07 -7.59
CA HIS A 71 -11.35 12.78 -7.98
C HIS A 71 -11.08 11.65 -6.96
N GLY A 72 -10.65 11.98 -5.75
CA GLY A 72 -10.22 11.01 -4.73
C GLY A 72 -11.24 9.90 -4.43
N ARG A 73 -12.56 10.20 -4.54
CA ARG A 73 -13.61 9.18 -4.35
C ARG A 73 -13.55 8.07 -5.42
N ASP A 74 -13.34 8.43 -6.67
CA ASP A 74 -13.30 7.47 -7.79
C ASP A 74 -11.95 6.76 -7.85
N ILE A 75 -10.88 7.48 -7.52
CA ILE A 75 -9.53 6.91 -7.38
C ILE A 75 -9.51 5.83 -6.29
N ARG A 76 -10.10 6.06 -5.09
CA ARG A 76 -10.18 5.05 -4.01
C ARG A 76 -11.01 3.80 -4.35
N ARG A 77 -11.69 3.75 -5.47
CA ARG A 77 -12.35 2.52 -5.97
C ARG A 77 -11.39 1.64 -6.78
N ARG A 78 -10.33 2.25 -7.31
CA ARG A 78 -9.33 1.62 -8.19
C ARG A 78 -7.98 1.43 -7.51
N VAL A 79 -7.74 2.16 -6.43
CA VAL A 79 -6.49 2.15 -5.67
C VAL A 79 -6.75 1.62 -4.28
N GLY A 80 -6.32 0.39 -4.02
CA GLY A 80 -6.38 -0.23 -2.70
C GLY A 80 -5.21 0.23 -1.83
N PHE A 81 -5.45 0.40 -0.54
CA PHE A 81 -4.41 0.76 0.43
C PHE A 81 -4.39 -0.22 1.60
N VAL A 82 -3.23 -0.80 1.86
CA VAL A 82 -2.96 -1.67 3.00
C VAL A 82 -2.10 -0.91 4.00
N PHE A 83 -2.64 -0.68 5.19
CA PHE A 83 -1.94 0.04 6.25
C PHE A 83 -0.90 -0.84 6.96
N SER A 84 0.11 -0.21 7.54
CA SER A 84 1.15 -0.87 8.34
C SER A 84 0.58 -1.58 9.58
N ASP A 85 -0.45 -0.99 10.18
CA ASP A 85 -1.20 -1.59 11.28
C ASP A 85 -2.56 -2.06 10.77
N ALA A 86 -2.70 -3.38 10.62
CA ALA A 86 -3.93 -4.01 10.16
C ALA A 86 -5.11 -3.77 11.13
N GLU A 87 -4.87 -3.54 12.43
CA GLU A 87 -5.94 -3.27 13.40
C GLU A 87 -6.68 -1.97 13.08
N ASN A 88 -5.98 -0.98 12.56
CA ASN A 88 -6.58 0.30 12.14
C ASN A 88 -7.41 0.19 10.86
N GLN A 89 -7.31 -0.93 10.14
CA GLN A 89 -8.03 -1.17 8.89
C GLN A 89 -9.27 -2.05 9.11
N ILE A 90 -9.24 -2.95 10.08
CA ILE A 90 -10.31 -3.91 10.39
C ILE A 90 -11.41 -3.19 11.18
N VAL A 91 -12.63 -3.19 10.64
CA VAL A 91 -13.75 -2.39 11.18
C VAL A 91 -14.99 -3.22 11.55
N MET A 92 -15.05 -4.49 11.14
CA MET A 92 -16.23 -5.33 11.36
C MET A 92 -16.00 -6.36 12.49
N PRO A 93 -17.06 -6.82 13.16
CA PRO A 93 -16.95 -7.73 14.29
C PRO A 93 -16.58 -9.17 13.92
N GLN A 94 -16.72 -9.55 12.64
CA GLN A 94 -16.39 -10.87 12.11
C GLN A 94 -15.47 -10.75 10.90
N VAL A 95 -14.59 -11.74 10.71
CA VAL A 95 -13.62 -11.81 9.61
C VAL A 95 -14.32 -11.76 8.24
N ARG A 96 -15.38 -12.57 8.06
CA ARG A 96 -16.19 -12.60 6.83
C ARG A 96 -16.82 -11.24 6.54
N ASP A 97 -17.36 -10.61 7.55
CA ASP A 97 -18.04 -9.33 7.42
C ASP A 97 -17.08 -8.22 7.02
N ASP A 98 -15.84 -8.27 7.50
CA ASP A 98 -14.83 -7.28 7.19
C ASP A 98 -14.44 -7.32 5.70
N VAL A 99 -14.25 -8.51 5.15
CA VAL A 99 -14.04 -8.69 3.70
C VAL A 99 -15.28 -8.24 2.91
N ALA A 100 -16.49 -8.65 3.34
CA ALA A 100 -17.75 -8.29 2.69
C ALA A 100 -18.02 -6.77 2.71
N PHE A 101 -17.57 -6.07 3.76
CA PHE A 101 -17.73 -4.64 3.91
C PHE A 101 -17.11 -3.83 2.76
N SER A 102 -15.98 -4.28 2.24
CA SER A 102 -15.31 -3.65 1.10
C SER A 102 -16.16 -3.70 -0.18
N LEU A 103 -16.96 -4.75 -0.34
CA LEU A 103 -17.85 -4.95 -1.52
C LEU A 103 -19.16 -4.15 -1.47
N ARG A 104 -19.49 -3.50 -0.34
CA ARG A 104 -20.81 -2.84 -0.14
C ARG A 104 -21.14 -1.75 -1.16
N ARG A 105 -20.13 -1.15 -1.80
CA ARG A 105 -20.30 -0.09 -2.79
C ARG A 105 -20.37 -0.61 -4.22
N LEU A 106 -20.11 -1.90 -4.43
CA LEU A 106 -20.24 -2.54 -5.73
C LEU A 106 -21.68 -3.03 -5.94
N LYS A 107 -22.15 -2.92 -7.17
CA LYS A 107 -23.51 -3.38 -7.54
C LYS A 107 -23.50 -4.90 -7.80
N LEU A 108 -23.19 -5.68 -6.76
CA LEU A 108 -23.16 -7.15 -6.81
C LEU A 108 -24.45 -7.72 -6.23
N SER A 109 -24.94 -8.81 -6.81
CA SER A 109 -25.95 -9.66 -6.17
C SER A 109 -25.39 -10.28 -4.89
N ARG A 110 -26.27 -10.79 -4.02
CA ARG A 110 -25.84 -11.47 -2.79
C ARG A 110 -24.94 -12.68 -3.10
N ALA A 111 -25.33 -13.49 -4.09
CA ALA A 111 -24.56 -14.68 -4.47
C ALA A 111 -23.17 -14.33 -5.00
N GLU A 112 -23.04 -13.29 -5.83
CA GLU A 112 -21.72 -12.82 -6.32
C GLU A 112 -20.85 -12.28 -5.17
N ARG A 113 -21.45 -11.54 -4.24
CA ARG A 113 -20.72 -11.03 -3.06
C ARG A 113 -20.22 -12.17 -2.20
N ASP A 114 -21.09 -13.13 -1.85
CA ASP A 114 -20.74 -14.27 -1.02
C ASP A 114 -19.63 -15.11 -1.68
N ALA A 115 -19.72 -15.35 -2.99
CA ALA A 115 -18.71 -16.08 -3.75
C ALA A 115 -17.34 -15.36 -3.75
N ARG A 116 -17.31 -14.03 -3.91
CA ARG A 116 -16.06 -13.24 -3.84
C ARG A 116 -15.44 -13.28 -2.44
N VAL A 117 -16.26 -13.15 -1.41
CA VAL A 117 -15.80 -13.24 -0.01
C VAL A 117 -15.20 -14.62 0.26
N ASP A 118 -15.90 -15.70 -0.14
CA ASP A 118 -15.41 -17.07 0.06
C ASP A 118 -14.08 -17.31 -0.67
N ALA A 119 -13.97 -16.83 -1.90
CA ALA A 119 -12.74 -16.93 -2.67
C ALA A 119 -11.57 -16.15 -2.02
N ALA A 120 -11.82 -14.93 -1.51
CA ALA A 120 -10.82 -14.15 -0.81
C ALA A 120 -10.37 -14.83 0.49
N LEU A 121 -11.31 -15.32 1.31
CA LEU A 121 -11.01 -16.04 2.53
C LEU A 121 -10.19 -17.31 2.26
N ALA A 122 -10.55 -18.07 1.22
CA ALA A 122 -9.82 -19.28 0.82
C ALA A 122 -8.40 -18.95 0.37
N ARG A 123 -8.22 -17.92 -0.49
CA ARG A 123 -6.91 -17.46 -0.95
C ARG A 123 -5.98 -17.14 0.22
N PHE A 124 -6.48 -16.42 1.21
CA PHE A 124 -5.69 -16.01 2.36
C PHE A 124 -5.72 -17.01 3.54
N GLY A 125 -6.33 -18.21 3.37
CA GLY A 125 -6.40 -19.27 4.38
C GLY A 125 -7.12 -18.82 5.66
N LEU A 126 -8.18 -18.04 5.49
CA LEU A 126 -9.02 -17.49 6.57
C LEU A 126 -10.41 -18.17 6.62
N THR A 127 -10.66 -19.18 5.81
CA THR A 127 -11.97 -19.84 5.70
C THR A 127 -12.47 -20.37 7.05
N ASP A 128 -11.61 -21.08 7.79
CA ASP A 128 -11.97 -21.64 9.10
C ASP A 128 -12.12 -20.57 10.20
N LEU A 129 -11.71 -19.34 9.90
CA LEU A 129 -11.76 -18.20 10.81
C LEU A 129 -12.87 -17.20 10.43
N ALA A 130 -13.67 -17.52 9.41
CA ALA A 130 -14.66 -16.61 8.82
C ALA A 130 -15.63 -16.00 9.84
N GLU A 131 -16.11 -16.81 10.77
CA GLU A 131 -17.08 -16.42 11.80
C GLU A 131 -16.41 -15.89 13.10
N ASN A 132 -15.07 -15.93 13.15
CA ASN A 132 -14.34 -15.47 14.33
C ASN A 132 -14.30 -13.95 14.40
N SER A 133 -14.15 -13.43 15.63
CA SER A 133 -13.81 -12.03 15.83
C SER A 133 -12.38 -11.76 15.37
N PRO A 134 -12.11 -10.69 14.60
CA PRO A 134 -10.75 -10.31 14.21
C PRO A 134 -9.79 -10.11 15.39
N HIS A 135 -10.29 -9.79 16.58
CA HIS A 135 -9.47 -9.65 17.79
C HIS A 135 -8.82 -10.96 18.23
N THR A 136 -9.35 -12.12 17.81
CA THR A 136 -8.77 -13.43 18.12
C THR A 136 -7.68 -13.85 17.15
N LEU A 137 -7.47 -13.10 16.06
CA LEU A 137 -6.47 -13.39 15.05
C LEU A 137 -5.07 -13.01 15.53
N SER A 138 -4.06 -13.79 15.10
CA SER A 138 -2.66 -13.37 15.21
C SER A 138 -2.37 -12.15 14.34
N GLY A 139 -1.28 -11.41 14.63
CA GLY A 139 -0.89 -10.25 13.82
C GLY A 139 -0.75 -10.58 12.32
N GLY A 140 -0.15 -11.73 12.00
CA GLY A 140 -0.06 -12.19 10.61
C GLY A 140 -1.42 -12.49 9.97
N GLN A 141 -2.36 -13.07 10.72
CA GLN A 141 -3.72 -13.31 10.22
C GLN A 141 -4.49 -12.00 10.02
N LYS A 142 -4.30 -11.01 10.89
CA LYS A 142 -4.89 -9.66 10.71
C LYS A 142 -4.35 -8.99 9.44
N GLN A 143 -3.06 -9.11 9.17
CA GLN A 143 -2.46 -8.57 7.94
C GLN A 143 -3.00 -9.25 6.69
N LEU A 144 -3.19 -10.59 6.73
CA LEU A 144 -3.84 -11.33 5.64
C LEU A 144 -5.31 -10.94 5.46
N LEU A 145 -6.03 -10.65 6.55
CA LEU A 145 -7.41 -10.15 6.50
C LEU A 145 -7.45 -8.75 5.85
N ALA A 146 -6.55 -7.84 6.25
CA ALA A 146 -6.44 -6.52 5.64
C ALA A 146 -6.18 -6.61 4.12
N LEU A 147 -5.27 -7.50 3.70
CA LEU A 147 -5.02 -7.77 2.28
C LEU A 147 -6.26 -8.36 1.57
N ALA A 148 -6.94 -9.33 2.19
CA ALA A 148 -8.16 -9.91 1.63
C ALA A 148 -9.23 -8.84 1.41
N SER A 149 -9.42 -7.95 2.39
CA SER A 149 -10.39 -6.85 2.35
C SER A 149 -10.07 -5.79 1.29
N VAL A 150 -8.78 -5.63 0.93
CA VAL A 150 -8.36 -4.74 -0.17
C VAL A 150 -8.49 -5.44 -1.52
N LEU A 151 -8.05 -6.68 -1.63
CA LEU A 151 -7.98 -7.38 -2.91
C LEU A 151 -9.35 -7.88 -3.42
N VAL A 152 -10.33 -8.06 -2.53
CA VAL A 152 -11.68 -8.52 -2.89
C VAL A 152 -12.43 -7.56 -3.83
N ILE A 153 -12.04 -6.27 -3.87
CA ILE A 153 -12.61 -5.28 -4.79
C ILE A 153 -11.92 -5.28 -6.16
N GLU A 154 -10.85 -6.08 -6.35
CA GLU A 154 -10.06 -6.16 -7.58
C GLU A 154 -9.55 -4.78 -8.04
N PRO A 155 -8.76 -4.07 -7.20
CA PRO A 155 -8.25 -2.75 -7.56
C PRO A 155 -7.23 -2.84 -8.71
N ASP A 156 -7.03 -1.73 -9.45
CA ASP A 156 -6.01 -1.66 -10.50
C ASP A 156 -4.59 -1.47 -9.94
N LEU A 157 -4.50 -0.81 -8.77
CA LEU A 157 -3.28 -0.50 -8.03
C LEU A 157 -3.45 -0.85 -6.56
N ILE A 158 -2.42 -1.45 -5.98
CA ILE A 158 -2.32 -1.72 -4.55
C ILE A 158 -1.14 -0.95 -3.98
N ILE A 159 -1.38 -0.22 -2.91
CA ILE A 159 -0.34 0.43 -2.13
C ILE A 159 -0.26 -0.29 -0.79
N ALA A 160 0.91 -0.79 -0.42
CA ALA A 160 1.14 -1.46 0.84
C ALA A 160 2.18 -0.67 1.66
N ASP A 161 1.73 -0.08 2.76
CA ASP A 161 2.58 0.70 3.66
C ASP A 161 3.08 -0.21 4.78
N GLU A 162 4.37 -0.56 4.74
CA GLU A 162 5.05 -1.43 5.70
C GLU A 162 4.33 -2.79 5.95
N PRO A 163 3.96 -3.54 4.91
CA PRO A 163 3.05 -4.68 5.03
C PRO A 163 3.63 -5.88 5.78
N THR A 164 4.93 -5.90 6.04
CA THR A 164 5.65 -6.99 6.73
C THR A 164 6.08 -6.63 8.14
N THR A 165 5.82 -5.41 8.59
CA THR A 165 6.16 -4.96 9.95
C THR A 165 5.45 -5.83 10.99
N LEU A 166 6.17 -6.21 12.06
CA LEU A 166 5.69 -7.07 13.14
C LEU A 166 5.34 -8.52 12.75
N LEU A 167 5.63 -8.93 11.51
CA LEU A 167 5.42 -10.31 11.08
C LEU A 167 6.66 -11.18 11.32
N ASP A 168 6.41 -12.44 11.69
CA ASP A 168 7.45 -13.47 11.68
C ASP A 168 7.89 -13.83 10.25
N LEU A 169 9.01 -14.54 10.11
CA LEU A 169 9.58 -14.91 8.81
C LEU A 169 8.60 -15.72 7.93
N ARG A 170 7.76 -16.58 8.54
CA ARG A 170 6.79 -17.40 7.80
C ARG A 170 5.70 -16.53 7.17
N ASN A 171 5.17 -15.58 7.94
CA ASN A 171 4.14 -14.66 7.47
C ASN A 171 4.71 -13.65 6.47
N ARG A 172 5.95 -13.15 6.65
CA ARG A 172 6.65 -12.32 5.65
C ARG A 172 6.79 -13.04 4.32
N ALA A 173 7.29 -14.28 4.33
CA ALA A 173 7.41 -15.10 3.11
C ALA A 173 6.06 -15.38 2.44
N ARG A 174 4.98 -15.45 3.21
CA ARG A 174 3.62 -15.60 2.67
C ARG A 174 3.17 -14.32 1.98
N ILE A 175 3.31 -13.15 2.62
CA ILE A 175 2.98 -11.85 2.02
C ILE A 175 3.78 -11.63 0.74
N ALA A 176 5.09 -11.90 0.74
CA ALA A 176 5.94 -11.76 -0.44
C ALA A 176 5.42 -12.63 -1.61
N ARG A 177 5.02 -13.88 -1.34
CA ARG A 177 4.42 -14.75 -2.38
C ARG A 177 3.08 -14.24 -2.89
N GLU A 178 2.21 -13.72 -2.00
CA GLU A 178 0.96 -13.10 -2.43
C GLU A 178 1.21 -11.89 -3.33
N PHE A 179 2.18 -11.03 -2.97
CA PHE A 179 2.55 -9.88 -3.78
C PHE A 179 3.13 -10.28 -5.14
N ALA A 180 3.99 -11.30 -5.19
CA ALA A 180 4.54 -11.81 -6.44
C ALA A 180 3.47 -12.38 -7.38
N ALA A 181 2.36 -12.90 -6.83
CA ALA A 181 1.25 -13.49 -7.58
C ALA A 181 0.18 -12.47 -8.00
N LEU A 182 0.35 -11.18 -7.72
CA LEU A 182 -0.61 -10.14 -8.09
C LEU A 182 -0.44 -9.75 -9.57
N ASP A 183 -1.55 -9.66 -10.30
CA ASP A 183 -1.59 -9.07 -11.64
C ASP A 183 -1.70 -7.53 -11.60
N GLN A 184 -2.10 -6.98 -10.46
CA GLN A 184 -2.27 -5.56 -10.21
C GLN A 184 -0.91 -4.86 -10.09
N GLN A 185 -0.87 -3.58 -10.44
CA GLN A 185 0.28 -2.73 -10.10
C GLN A 185 0.43 -2.67 -8.57
N LEU A 186 1.66 -2.75 -8.09
CA LEU A 186 1.96 -2.77 -6.66
C LEU A 186 3.01 -1.73 -6.30
N ILE A 187 2.70 -0.89 -5.32
CA ILE A 187 3.66 0.00 -4.67
C ILE A 187 3.84 -0.48 -3.23
N VAL A 188 5.06 -0.81 -2.84
CA VAL A 188 5.39 -1.22 -1.48
C VAL A 188 6.31 -0.19 -0.83
N VAL A 189 5.83 0.40 0.24
CA VAL A 189 6.66 1.20 1.15
C VAL A 189 7.22 0.25 2.20
N THR A 190 8.53 0.16 2.34
CA THR A 190 9.13 -0.76 3.30
C THR A 190 10.58 -0.40 3.66
N HIS A 191 11.01 -0.88 4.82
CA HIS A 191 12.43 -0.97 5.21
C HIS A 191 13.00 -2.39 5.02
N ASP A 192 12.16 -3.37 4.66
CA ASP A 192 12.54 -4.75 4.35
C ASP A 192 12.98 -4.83 2.88
N LEU A 193 14.29 -4.70 2.64
CA LEU A 193 14.85 -4.64 1.29
C LEU A 193 14.75 -5.97 0.54
N ASP A 194 14.62 -7.08 1.26
CA ASP A 194 14.60 -8.41 0.65
C ASP A 194 13.32 -8.66 -0.15
N ILE A 195 12.20 -8.04 0.24
CA ILE A 195 10.93 -8.14 -0.49
C ILE A 195 10.97 -7.45 -1.86
N LEU A 196 11.94 -6.55 -2.07
CA LEU A 196 12.06 -5.72 -3.26
C LEU A 196 12.98 -6.33 -4.33
N ALA A 197 13.57 -7.50 -4.09
CA ALA A 197 14.59 -8.08 -4.98
C ALA A 197 14.12 -8.26 -6.43
N ASP A 198 12.83 -8.61 -6.62
CA ASP A 198 12.22 -8.87 -7.93
C ASP A 198 11.31 -7.70 -8.39
N PHE A 199 11.49 -6.50 -7.82
CA PHE A 199 10.74 -5.32 -8.23
C PHE A 199 11.37 -4.67 -9.48
N ASP A 200 10.57 -3.92 -10.24
CA ASP A 200 11.02 -3.26 -11.46
C ASP A 200 11.80 -1.98 -11.15
N ARG A 201 11.39 -1.25 -10.10
CA ARG A 201 11.96 0.04 -9.71
C ARG A 201 11.92 0.24 -8.21
N VAL A 202 12.91 0.89 -7.67
CA VAL A 202 12.95 1.33 -6.27
C VAL A 202 13.28 2.81 -6.19
N ILE A 203 12.60 3.51 -5.30
CA ILE A 203 12.79 4.92 -5.02
C ILE A 203 13.23 5.06 -3.57
N CYS A 204 14.31 5.78 -3.33
CA CYS A 204 14.79 6.08 -1.99
C CYS A 204 14.46 7.53 -1.61
N LEU A 205 13.76 7.68 -0.50
CA LEU A 205 13.46 8.98 0.10
C LEU A 205 14.36 9.23 1.29
N ASP A 206 14.89 10.45 1.37
CA ASP A 206 15.56 10.95 2.56
C ASP A 206 15.21 12.43 2.73
N ASP A 207 14.91 12.83 3.97
CA ASP A 207 14.50 14.19 4.36
C ASP A 207 13.48 14.83 3.38
N GLY A 208 12.45 14.07 3.05
CA GLY A 208 11.36 14.49 2.17
C GLY A 208 11.70 14.60 0.68
N ARG A 209 12.87 14.15 0.24
CA ARG A 209 13.34 14.23 -1.16
C ARG A 209 13.67 12.87 -1.73
N VAL A 210 13.55 12.74 -3.04
CA VAL A 210 14.06 11.57 -3.77
C VAL A 210 15.57 11.72 -3.90
N ILE A 211 16.33 10.80 -3.29
CA ILE A 211 17.81 10.79 -3.31
C ILE A 211 18.38 9.72 -4.24
N ALA A 212 17.59 8.69 -4.54
CA ALA A 212 17.94 7.66 -5.52
C ALA A 212 16.66 7.09 -6.16
N ASP A 213 16.76 6.70 -7.42
CA ASP A 213 15.67 6.20 -8.24
C ASP A 213 16.26 5.30 -9.33
N GLY A 214 15.84 4.03 -9.40
CA GLY A 214 16.40 3.08 -10.35
C GLY A 214 16.13 1.62 -10.01
N SER A 215 17.05 0.74 -10.43
CA SER A 215 16.93 -0.69 -10.17
C SER A 215 17.02 -1.02 -8.67
N PRO A 216 16.31 -2.09 -8.19
CA PRO A 216 16.39 -2.52 -6.80
C PRO A 216 17.83 -2.73 -6.32
N THR A 217 18.66 -3.33 -7.14
CA THR A 217 20.06 -3.63 -6.78
C THR A 217 20.85 -2.35 -6.50
N GLU A 218 20.75 -1.35 -7.36
CA GLU A 218 21.50 -0.09 -7.23
C GLU A 218 20.99 0.74 -6.06
N VAL A 219 19.67 0.93 -5.98
CA VAL A 219 19.06 1.81 -4.98
C VAL A 219 19.17 1.21 -3.57
N CYS A 220 18.96 -0.11 -3.41
CA CYS A 220 19.14 -0.77 -2.11
C CYS A 220 20.62 -0.77 -1.67
N ALA A 221 21.59 -0.92 -2.60
CA ALA A 221 23.00 -0.82 -2.26
C ALA A 221 23.37 0.61 -1.82
N HIS A 222 22.87 1.63 -2.52
CA HIS A 222 23.03 3.04 -2.15
C HIS A 222 22.45 3.31 -0.75
N TYR A 223 21.23 2.88 -0.49
CA TYR A 223 20.57 3.05 0.81
C TYR A 223 21.36 2.38 1.94
N ARG A 224 21.82 1.12 1.74
CA ARG A 224 22.68 0.43 2.75
C ARG A 224 23.96 1.22 3.04
N SER A 225 24.60 1.80 2.02
CA SER A 225 25.82 2.59 2.21
C SER A 225 25.57 3.86 3.03
N LEU A 226 24.42 4.52 2.84
CA LEU A 226 24.03 5.70 3.61
C LEU A 226 23.73 5.37 5.08
N MET A 227 23.09 4.24 5.34
CA MET A 227 22.69 3.85 6.71
C MET A 227 23.85 3.31 7.54
N LEU A 228 24.97 2.93 6.91
CA LEU A 228 26.17 2.38 7.58
C LEU A 228 27.31 3.39 7.68
N ALA A 229 27.17 4.58 7.10
CA ALA A 229 28.14 5.68 7.18
C ALA A 229 27.93 6.51 8.44
#